data_f822ce3e3d5267b0366ab8c507018018
#
_entry.id   f822ce3e3d5267b0366ab8c507018018
#
_cell.length_a   1.000
_cell.length_b   1.000
_cell.length_c   1.000
_cell.angle_alpha   90.00
_cell.angle_beta   90.00
_cell.angle_gamma   90.00
#
_symmetry.space_group_name_H-M   'P 1'
#
loop_
_entity.id
_entity.type
_entity.pdbx_description
1 polymer ?
#
loop_
_entity_poly.entity_id
_entity_poly.type
_entity_poly.pdbx_seq_one_letter_code
_entity_poly.pdbx_strand_id
1 'polypeptide(L)'
;MTPFRPGDKVYKAENELIVDALGLSQGGAYLGLLDGTDIPVTVDRNKLIQKHCSILAMTGSGKSYTTAVIIEEMMDREVPLLIIDPHGEYASLKEANDDVDIEMLADKFGIDPRGFKNVTIYTPANKKLCEYADRVLRLNGLNLPPKEIIEYVPSELNNTEIGLIYEAINVLKNDNLDYTIKDVLREISSSHSAMKWGVYNKLEPLINSEFLSDKPTPLNDLFMKGRASIIDMKGIHPDVQQIIVARLLSNLFEARKANLVPPGMVVVEEAHNYCPEKGFMKTSSSDVLRTIASEGRKFGLGLLIVSQRPAKVDKNVLSQCNTQIIMRVTNPNDIRAITKSLEGISSELEEEIKRLPPGVALFVSPDIPRAVMLQVRVRKSKHGGSAKDIYDEAPLEEEEEIIEQVENKGQGGSLFRKLFGKR
;
A
#
# COMPACT_ATOMS: atom_id res chain seq x y z
N MET A 1 -2.67 -41.20 16.24
CA MET A 1 -3.49 -40.75 17.38
C MET A 1 -4.43 -41.84 17.76
N THR A 2 -4.47 -42.21 19.04
CA THR A 2 -5.44 -43.17 19.56
C THR A 2 -6.79 -42.49 19.68
N PRO A 3 -7.89 -43.02 19.11
CA PRO A 3 -9.21 -42.39 19.23
C PRO A 3 -9.66 -42.37 20.69
N PHE A 4 -10.28 -41.27 21.11
CA PHE A 4 -10.89 -41.12 22.44
C PHE A 4 -12.02 -42.11 22.59
N ARG A 5 -12.15 -42.69 23.82
CA ARG A 5 -13.27 -43.59 24.16
C ARG A 5 -14.33 -42.84 24.95
N PRO A 6 -15.61 -43.19 24.82
CA PRO A 6 -16.63 -42.69 25.69
C PRO A 6 -16.26 -42.93 27.17
N GLY A 7 -16.24 -41.86 27.97
CA GLY A 7 -15.85 -41.88 29.37
C GLY A 7 -14.41 -41.47 29.68
N ASP A 8 -13.57 -41.24 28.66
CA ASP A 8 -12.24 -40.68 28.87
C ASP A 8 -12.35 -39.26 29.48
N LYS A 9 -11.48 -39.00 30.46
CA LYS A 9 -11.42 -37.68 31.09
C LYS A 9 -10.78 -36.67 30.15
N VAL A 10 -11.42 -35.53 29.98
CA VAL A 10 -10.90 -34.40 29.19
C VAL A 10 -10.41 -33.32 30.16
N TYR A 11 -9.21 -32.85 29.96
CA TYR A 11 -8.60 -31.76 30.73
C TYR A 11 -8.31 -30.59 29.81
N LYS A 12 -8.32 -29.38 30.35
CA LYS A 12 -7.82 -28.19 29.65
C LYS A 12 -6.32 -28.37 29.42
N ALA A 13 -5.86 -28.24 28.18
CA ALA A 13 -4.43 -28.32 27.88
C ALA A 13 -3.68 -27.14 28.50
N GLU A 14 -2.46 -27.39 28.98
CA GLU A 14 -1.55 -26.33 29.41
C GLU A 14 -1.05 -25.54 28.19
N ASN A 15 -0.72 -24.26 28.41
CA ASN A 15 -0.31 -23.36 27.32
C ASN A 15 0.92 -23.89 26.56
N GLU A 16 1.88 -24.50 27.24
CA GLU A 16 3.09 -25.10 26.63
C GLU A 16 2.72 -26.22 25.66
N LEU A 17 1.78 -27.08 26.02
CA LEU A 17 1.31 -28.15 25.14
C LEU A 17 0.59 -27.60 23.91
N ILE A 18 -0.16 -26.51 24.05
CA ILE A 18 -0.84 -25.85 22.93
C ILE A 18 0.19 -25.23 21.98
N VAL A 19 1.19 -24.53 22.52
CA VAL A 19 2.31 -23.95 21.76
C VAL A 19 3.03 -25.02 20.94
N ASP A 20 3.40 -26.13 21.55
CA ASP A 20 4.08 -27.24 20.89
C ASP A 20 3.21 -27.91 19.82
N ALA A 21 1.94 -28.19 20.15
CA ALA A 21 1.00 -28.83 19.22
C ALA A 21 0.67 -27.98 18.00
N LEU A 22 0.66 -26.66 18.14
CA LEU A 22 0.43 -25.70 17.06
C LEU A 22 1.73 -25.26 16.38
N GLY A 23 2.90 -25.62 16.91
CA GLY A 23 4.20 -25.23 16.38
C GLY A 23 4.43 -23.70 16.44
N LEU A 24 3.87 -23.04 17.45
CA LEU A 24 4.04 -21.59 17.60
C LEU A 24 5.47 -21.28 18.03
N SER A 25 6.12 -20.35 17.34
CA SER A 25 7.48 -19.95 17.68
C SER A 25 7.50 -19.04 18.91
N GLN A 26 8.52 -19.19 19.74
CA GLN A 26 8.81 -18.23 20.81
C GLN A 26 9.75 -17.15 20.25
N GLY A 27 9.22 -15.96 20.03
CA GLY A 27 9.97 -14.81 19.52
C GLY A 27 9.75 -14.55 18.03
N GLY A 28 9.90 -13.29 17.65
CA GLY A 28 9.62 -12.83 16.29
C GLY A 28 8.82 -11.53 16.26
N ALA A 29 8.04 -11.31 15.23
CA ALA A 29 7.02 -10.25 15.14
C ALA A 29 5.80 -10.68 15.96
N TYR A 30 5.46 -9.92 16.98
CA TYR A 30 4.31 -10.19 17.83
C TYR A 30 3.04 -9.65 17.19
N LEU A 31 2.14 -10.54 16.77
CA LEU A 31 0.92 -10.16 16.08
C LEU A 31 -0.30 -10.04 17.00
N GLY A 32 -0.30 -10.72 18.13
CA GLY A 32 -1.41 -10.75 19.08
C GLY A 32 -1.49 -12.06 19.87
N LEU A 33 -2.68 -12.43 20.30
CA LEU A 33 -2.93 -13.64 21.11
C LEU A 33 -3.69 -14.68 20.27
N LEU A 34 -3.46 -15.95 20.57
CA LEU A 34 -4.30 -17.03 20.08
C LEU A 34 -5.72 -16.81 20.64
N ASP A 35 -6.70 -16.74 19.78
CA ASP A 35 -8.06 -16.36 20.15
C ASP A 35 -8.62 -17.18 21.33
N GLY A 36 -9.20 -16.49 22.30
CA GLY A 36 -9.70 -17.11 23.54
C GLY A 36 -8.63 -17.56 24.55
N THR A 37 -7.36 -17.18 24.36
CA THR A 37 -6.24 -17.55 25.25
C THR A 37 -5.31 -16.35 25.49
N ASP A 38 -4.35 -16.53 26.41
CA ASP A 38 -3.25 -15.58 26.66
C ASP A 38 -1.94 -15.99 25.95
N ILE A 39 -2.02 -16.91 24.99
CA ILE A 39 -0.85 -17.46 24.29
C ILE A 39 -0.43 -16.48 23.16
N PRO A 40 0.80 -15.93 23.19
CA PRO A 40 1.26 -15.01 22.16
C PRO A 40 1.47 -15.72 20.82
N VAL A 41 0.98 -15.11 19.75
CA VAL A 41 1.24 -15.54 18.38
C VAL A 41 2.33 -14.65 17.79
N THR A 42 3.47 -15.26 17.51
CA THR A 42 4.63 -14.58 16.94
C THR A 42 5.05 -15.25 15.62
N VAL A 43 5.65 -14.46 14.74
CA VAL A 43 6.13 -14.91 13.43
C VAL A 43 7.58 -14.50 13.23
N ASP A 44 8.39 -15.40 12.71
CA ASP A 44 9.76 -15.05 12.34
C ASP A 44 9.79 -13.93 11.31
N ARG A 45 10.45 -12.82 11.63
CA ARG A 45 10.49 -11.60 10.79
C ARG A 45 11.18 -11.85 9.45
N ASN A 46 12.24 -12.67 9.46
CA ASN A 46 12.95 -13.01 8.22
C ASN A 46 12.03 -13.79 7.28
N LYS A 47 11.20 -14.66 7.85
CA LYS A 47 10.24 -15.44 7.07
C LYS A 47 9.12 -14.57 6.52
N LEU A 48 8.64 -13.56 7.26
CA LEU A 48 7.69 -12.56 6.73
C LEU A 48 8.26 -11.83 5.52
N ILE A 49 9.54 -11.42 5.57
CA ILE A 49 10.21 -10.76 4.45
C ILE A 49 10.45 -11.74 3.30
N GLN A 50 10.99 -12.92 3.58
CA GLN A 50 11.40 -13.88 2.54
C GLN A 50 10.22 -14.59 1.87
N LYS A 51 9.12 -14.83 2.59
CA LYS A 51 8.00 -15.65 2.08
C LYS A 51 6.79 -14.83 1.68
N HIS A 52 6.92 -13.53 1.65
CA HIS A 52 5.84 -12.57 1.43
C HIS A 52 4.62 -12.80 2.34
N CYS A 53 3.87 -11.76 2.56
CA CYS A 53 2.68 -11.80 3.42
C CYS A 53 1.50 -11.16 2.70
N SER A 54 0.29 -11.61 2.99
CA SER A 54 -0.93 -10.92 2.58
C SER A 54 -1.88 -10.68 3.75
N ILE A 55 -2.57 -9.54 3.72
CA ILE A 55 -3.69 -9.22 4.61
C ILE A 55 -4.93 -9.04 3.73
N LEU A 56 -5.89 -9.93 3.91
CA LEU A 56 -7.09 -10.01 3.10
C LEU A 56 -8.32 -9.81 3.99
N ALA A 57 -9.12 -8.77 3.69
CA ALA A 57 -10.15 -8.34 4.60
C ALA A 57 -11.18 -7.45 3.90
N MET A 58 -12.46 -7.53 4.25
CA MET A 58 -13.43 -6.52 3.81
C MET A 58 -13.22 -5.20 4.55
N THR A 59 -13.79 -4.12 4.02
CA THR A 59 -13.77 -2.79 4.67
C THR A 59 -14.36 -2.87 6.07
N GLY A 60 -13.73 -2.18 7.03
CA GLY A 60 -14.18 -2.11 8.43
C GLY A 60 -13.85 -3.34 9.29
N SER A 61 -13.10 -4.34 8.79
CA SER A 61 -12.69 -5.51 9.58
C SER A 61 -11.37 -5.36 10.32
N GLY A 62 -10.65 -4.22 10.15
CA GLY A 62 -9.37 -3.94 10.81
C GLY A 62 -8.13 -4.14 9.92
N LYS A 63 -8.29 -4.16 8.59
CA LYS A 63 -7.21 -4.35 7.60
C LYS A 63 -6.01 -3.43 7.84
N SER A 64 -6.20 -2.12 7.77
CA SER A 64 -5.14 -1.12 7.93
C SER A 64 -4.57 -1.10 9.36
N TYR A 65 -5.40 -1.44 10.34
CA TYR A 65 -4.97 -1.62 11.72
C TYR A 65 -3.96 -2.78 11.84
N THR A 66 -4.30 -3.95 11.28
CA THR A 66 -3.45 -5.15 11.28
C THR A 66 -2.17 -4.94 10.45
N THR A 67 -2.28 -4.23 9.32
CA THR A 67 -1.12 -3.85 8.50
C THR A 67 -0.13 -3.00 9.33
N ALA A 68 -0.64 -2.03 10.08
CA ALA A 68 0.21 -1.20 10.93
C ALA A 68 0.87 -2.00 12.06
N VAL A 69 0.22 -3.02 12.63
CA VAL A 69 0.85 -3.94 13.59
C VAL A 69 2.09 -4.60 13.01
N ILE A 70 2.02 -5.07 11.74
CA ILE A 70 3.20 -5.64 11.06
C ILE A 70 4.26 -4.57 10.81
N ILE A 71 3.87 -3.38 10.34
CA ILE A 71 4.80 -2.27 10.12
C ILE A 71 5.55 -1.93 11.39
N GLU A 72 4.86 -1.80 12.53
CA GLU A 72 5.45 -1.53 13.83
C GLU A 72 6.47 -2.58 14.24
N GLU A 73 6.15 -3.87 14.07
CA GLU A 73 7.04 -4.98 14.39
C GLU A 73 8.30 -5.01 13.50
N MET A 74 8.19 -4.58 12.24
CA MET A 74 9.33 -4.44 11.34
C MET A 74 10.18 -3.22 11.71
N MET A 75 9.56 -2.08 12.07
CA MET A 75 10.25 -0.86 12.50
C MET A 75 11.03 -1.06 13.79
N ASP A 76 10.51 -1.81 14.76
CA ASP A 76 11.19 -2.14 16.01
C ASP A 76 12.49 -2.93 15.80
N ARG A 77 12.70 -3.48 14.61
CA ARG A 77 13.92 -4.20 14.20
C ARG A 77 14.69 -3.49 13.10
N GLU A 78 14.38 -2.21 12.91
CA GLU A 78 15.05 -1.37 11.92
C GLU A 78 14.99 -1.91 10.48
N VAL A 79 13.96 -2.70 10.14
CA VAL A 79 13.73 -3.18 8.76
C VAL A 79 13.37 -1.98 7.88
N PRO A 80 14.05 -1.78 6.74
CA PRO A 80 13.63 -0.77 5.76
C PRO A 80 12.24 -1.06 5.23
N LEU A 81 11.36 -0.06 5.24
CA LEU A 81 9.99 -0.16 4.74
C LEU A 81 9.70 0.90 3.69
N LEU A 82 9.10 0.47 2.58
CA LEU A 82 8.47 1.34 1.60
C LEU A 82 6.98 1.03 1.59
N ILE A 83 6.15 2.01 1.94
CA ILE A 83 4.70 1.83 2.09
C ILE A 83 4.00 2.61 0.98
N ILE A 84 3.31 1.91 0.10
CA ILE A 84 2.45 2.48 -0.95
C ILE A 84 1.07 2.70 -0.33
N ASP A 85 0.74 3.96 -0.08
CA ASP A 85 -0.46 4.38 0.64
C ASP A 85 -1.36 5.27 -0.23
N PRO A 86 -2.36 4.70 -0.92
CA PRO A 86 -3.25 5.47 -1.79
C PRO A 86 -4.22 6.38 -1.04
N HIS A 87 -4.44 6.15 0.26
CA HIS A 87 -5.48 6.81 1.04
C HIS A 87 -4.95 7.71 2.17
N GLY A 88 -3.65 7.65 2.49
CA GLY A 88 -3.04 8.44 3.57
C GLY A 88 -3.36 7.90 4.97
N GLU A 89 -3.45 6.57 5.14
CA GLU A 89 -3.87 5.94 6.40
C GLU A 89 -2.73 5.76 7.40
N TYR A 90 -1.47 5.86 6.97
CA TYR A 90 -0.30 5.52 7.79
C TYR A 90 0.48 6.73 8.34
N ALA A 91 0.04 7.95 8.07
CA ALA A 91 0.68 9.16 8.59
C ALA A 91 0.73 9.18 10.14
N SER A 92 -0.32 8.64 10.76
CA SER A 92 -0.46 8.55 12.23
C SER A 92 0.52 7.59 12.91
N LEU A 93 1.33 6.82 12.18
CA LEU A 93 2.43 6.03 12.77
C LEU A 93 3.41 6.87 13.59
N LYS A 94 3.48 8.17 13.37
CA LYS A 94 4.32 9.11 14.12
C LYS A 94 3.82 9.39 15.54
N GLU A 95 2.53 9.15 15.80
CA GLU A 95 1.86 9.48 17.05
C GLU A 95 1.63 8.23 17.89
N ALA A 96 1.64 8.38 19.21
CA ALA A 96 1.28 7.28 20.12
C ALA A 96 -0.21 6.99 20.03
N ASN A 97 -0.58 5.74 20.26
CA ASN A 97 -1.99 5.36 20.36
C ASN A 97 -2.63 6.04 21.57
N ASP A 98 -3.75 6.74 21.35
CA ASP A 98 -4.52 7.51 22.33
C ASP A 98 -5.99 7.08 22.39
N ASP A 99 -6.31 5.87 21.91
CA ASP A 99 -7.67 5.32 21.97
C ASP A 99 -8.18 5.23 23.42
N VAL A 100 -9.48 5.43 23.64
CA VAL A 100 -10.11 5.51 24.97
C VAL A 100 -9.81 4.29 25.85
N ASP A 101 -9.77 3.09 25.25
CA ASP A 101 -9.54 1.82 25.96
C ASP A 101 -8.08 1.38 25.93
N ILE A 102 -7.15 2.25 25.50
CA ILE A 102 -5.77 1.86 25.21
C ILE A 102 -5.04 1.31 26.44
N GLU A 103 -5.26 1.85 27.64
CA GLU A 103 -4.59 1.40 28.85
C GLU A 103 -4.94 -0.06 29.15
N MET A 104 -6.24 -0.40 29.17
CA MET A 104 -6.71 -1.76 29.43
C MET A 104 -6.25 -2.75 28.35
N LEU A 105 -6.29 -2.34 27.09
CA LEU A 105 -5.90 -3.19 25.98
C LEU A 105 -4.37 -3.34 25.87
N ALA A 106 -3.63 -2.29 26.20
CA ALA A 106 -2.17 -2.32 26.27
C ALA A 106 -1.69 -3.33 27.33
N ASP A 107 -2.28 -3.30 28.50
CA ASP A 107 -1.99 -4.27 29.57
C ASP A 107 -2.31 -5.71 29.13
N LYS A 108 -3.47 -5.93 28.51
CA LYS A 108 -3.87 -7.24 28.00
C LYS A 108 -2.86 -7.83 27.01
N PHE A 109 -2.35 -7.00 26.09
CA PHE A 109 -1.43 -7.45 25.05
C PHE A 109 0.05 -7.26 25.41
N GLY A 110 0.38 -6.66 26.55
CA GLY A 110 1.75 -6.35 26.94
C GLY A 110 2.41 -5.35 25.99
N ILE A 111 1.69 -4.31 25.55
CA ILE A 111 2.13 -3.31 24.59
C ILE A 111 2.34 -1.96 25.29
N ASP A 112 3.39 -1.25 24.89
CA ASP A 112 3.68 0.12 25.29
C ASP A 112 3.31 1.08 24.14
N PRO A 113 2.25 1.91 24.30
CA PRO A 113 1.83 2.86 23.27
C PRO A 113 2.90 3.91 22.99
N ARG A 114 3.29 4.04 21.72
CA ARG A 114 4.29 5.02 21.28
C ARG A 114 4.20 5.32 19.79
N GLY A 115 4.62 6.51 19.39
CA GLY A 115 4.85 6.87 18.00
C GLY A 115 6.24 6.48 17.50
N PHE A 116 6.42 6.41 16.20
CA PHE A 116 7.67 6.08 15.54
C PHE A 116 8.30 7.32 14.90
N LYS A 117 9.48 7.72 15.37
CA LYS A 117 10.17 8.94 14.90
C LYS A 117 10.78 8.80 13.50
N ASN A 118 11.13 7.57 13.12
CA ASN A 118 11.81 7.30 11.83
C ASN A 118 10.82 7.00 10.70
N VAL A 119 9.69 7.70 10.67
CA VAL A 119 8.70 7.68 9.60
C VAL A 119 8.86 8.95 8.77
N THR A 120 8.95 8.80 7.46
CA THR A 120 8.99 9.94 6.52
C THR A 120 7.88 9.79 5.50
N ILE A 121 7.04 10.81 5.39
CA ILE A 121 5.91 10.85 4.46
C ILE A 121 6.34 11.61 3.22
N TYR A 122 6.25 10.94 2.08
CA TYR A 122 6.50 11.51 0.76
C TYR A 122 5.19 11.63 -0.01
N THR A 123 4.97 12.75 -0.68
CA THR A 123 3.85 12.88 -1.63
C THR A 123 4.36 13.21 -3.03
N PRO A 124 3.89 12.54 -4.09
CA PRO A 124 4.17 12.94 -5.46
C PRO A 124 3.30 14.12 -5.91
N ALA A 125 2.25 14.44 -5.14
CA ALA A 125 1.37 15.57 -5.38
C ALA A 125 2.03 16.92 -5.05
N ASN A 126 1.34 18.00 -5.39
CA ASN A 126 1.67 19.32 -4.85
C ASN A 126 1.51 19.28 -3.33
N LYS A 127 2.51 19.78 -2.59
CA LYS A 127 2.52 19.76 -1.12
C LYS A 127 1.29 20.46 -0.50
N LYS A 128 0.67 21.39 -1.21
CA LYS A 128 -0.59 22.04 -0.79
C LYS A 128 -1.78 21.07 -0.66
N LEU A 129 -1.74 19.92 -1.36
CA LEU A 129 -2.77 18.89 -1.27
C LEU A 129 -2.50 17.87 -0.15
N CYS A 130 -1.27 17.84 0.38
CA CYS A 130 -0.84 16.96 1.44
C CYS A 130 0.10 17.73 2.38
N GLU A 131 -0.46 18.62 3.19
CA GLU A 131 0.32 19.54 4.06
C GLU A 131 1.14 18.80 5.12
N TYR A 132 0.67 17.63 5.58
CA TYR A 132 1.36 16.80 6.55
C TYR A 132 2.52 15.97 5.95
N ALA A 133 2.71 16.00 4.62
CA ALA A 133 3.85 15.32 4.00
C ALA A 133 5.17 16.03 4.35
N ASP A 134 6.15 15.25 4.75
CA ASP A 134 7.48 15.77 5.08
C ASP A 134 8.22 16.25 3.82
N ARG A 135 8.12 15.47 2.75
CA ARG A 135 8.88 15.68 1.52
C ARG A 135 8.04 15.42 0.26
N VAL A 136 8.45 16.04 -0.82
CA VAL A 136 7.89 15.75 -2.15
C VAL A 136 8.66 14.60 -2.77
N LEU A 137 7.94 13.59 -3.29
CA LEU A 137 8.53 12.54 -4.10
C LEU A 137 8.75 13.02 -5.52
N ARG A 138 9.96 12.87 -6.03
CA ARG A 138 10.31 13.15 -7.44
C ARG A 138 11.01 11.94 -8.04
N LEU A 139 10.54 11.49 -9.20
CA LEU A 139 11.19 10.46 -10.00
C LEU A 139 12.05 11.10 -11.07
N ASN A 140 13.04 10.36 -11.58
CA ASN A 140 13.86 10.85 -12.66
C ASN A 140 13.02 11.15 -13.91
N GLY A 141 13.10 12.37 -14.40
CA GLY A 141 12.46 12.85 -15.63
C GLY A 141 13.45 13.28 -16.71
N LEU A 142 14.76 13.13 -16.45
CA LEU A 142 15.81 13.53 -17.38
C LEU A 142 16.26 12.35 -18.23
N ASN A 143 16.39 12.59 -19.53
CA ASN A 143 16.94 11.63 -20.52
C ASN A 143 16.20 10.28 -20.57
N LEU A 144 14.88 10.29 -20.33
CA LEU A 144 14.06 9.09 -20.36
C LEU A 144 14.11 8.41 -21.75
N PRO A 145 14.45 7.12 -21.83
CA PRO A 145 14.43 6.43 -23.11
C PRO A 145 12.99 6.31 -23.65
N PRO A 146 12.80 6.17 -24.99
CA PRO A 146 11.47 6.09 -25.58
C PRO A 146 10.56 5.06 -24.93
N LYS A 147 11.10 3.88 -24.62
CA LYS A 147 10.36 2.78 -23.98
C LYS A 147 9.77 3.21 -22.63
N GLU A 148 10.52 3.93 -21.81
CA GLU A 148 10.06 4.41 -20.52
C GLU A 148 8.95 5.47 -20.66
N ILE A 149 9.08 6.38 -21.62
CA ILE A 149 8.04 7.38 -21.88
C ILE A 149 6.75 6.70 -22.37
N ILE A 150 6.86 5.68 -23.22
CA ILE A 150 5.71 4.90 -23.68
C ILE A 150 5.02 4.18 -22.51
N GLU A 151 5.79 3.62 -21.58
CA GLU A 151 5.27 2.97 -20.38
C GLU A 151 4.56 3.95 -19.42
N TYR A 152 4.90 5.24 -19.46
CA TYR A 152 4.25 6.28 -18.66
C TYR A 152 2.92 6.77 -19.25
N VAL A 153 2.61 6.45 -20.49
CA VAL A 153 1.34 6.85 -21.09
C VAL A 153 0.21 5.95 -20.60
N PRO A 154 -0.84 6.51 -19.95
CA PRO A 154 -1.93 5.70 -19.39
C PRO A 154 -2.79 4.98 -20.42
N SER A 155 -2.73 5.42 -21.69
CA SER A 155 -3.54 4.93 -22.79
C SER A 155 -2.69 4.24 -23.86
N GLU A 156 -3.28 3.32 -24.62
CA GLU A 156 -2.57 2.65 -25.71
C GLU A 156 -2.13 3.66 -26.80
N LEU A 157 -0.87 3.54 -27.19
CA LEU A 157 -0.27 4.26 -28.32
C LEU A 157 -0.28 3.37 -29.56
N ASN A 158 -0.66 3.93 -30.69
CA ASN A 158 -0.51 3.23 -31.98
C ASN A 158 0.95 3.35 -32.50
N ASN A 159 1.27 2.55 -33.52
CA ASN A 159 2.63 2.51 -34.05
C ASN A 159 3.14 3.86 -34.59
N THR A 160 2.27 4.71 -35.11
CA THR A 160 2.63 6.05 -35.60
C THR A 160 2.93 6.98 -34.42
N GLU A 161 2.16 6.94 -33.37
CA GLU A 161 2.39 7.70 -32.15
C GLU A 161 3.69 7.27 -31.46
N ILE A 162 3.95 5.97 -31.39
CA ILE A 162 5.22 5.42 -30.90
C ILE A 162 6.38 5.93 -31.73
N GLY A 163 6.24 5.90 -33.06
CA GLY A 163 7.25 6.40 -34.00
C GLY A 163 7.61 7.87 -33.75
N LEU A 164 6.62 8.72 -33.50
CA LEU A 164 6.82 10.14 -33.18
C LEU A 164 7.64 10.36 -31.90
N ILE A 165 7.40 9.55 -30.86
CA ILE A 165 8.17 9.62 -29.62
C ILE A 165 9.63 9.24 -29.88
N TYR A 166 9.87 8.16 -30.65
CA TYR A 166 11.23 7.75 -31.04
C TYR A 166 11.94 8.80 -31.85
N GLU A 167 11.26 9.39 -32.84
CA GLU A 167 11.80 10.45 -33.71
C GLU A 167 12.21 11.68 -32.90
N ALA A 168 11.30 12.20 -32.07
CA ALA A 168 11.57 13.35 -31.20
C ALA A 168 12.78 13.14 -30.27
N ILE A 169 12.87 11.96 -29.65
CA ILE A 169 14.00 11.65 -28.77
C ILE A 169 15.30 11.51 -29.55
N ASN A 170 15.26 10.93 -30.74
CA ASN A 170 16.46 10.82 -31.59
C ASN A 170 16.99 12.19 -32.01
N VAL A 171 16.11 13.15 -32.35
CA VAL A 171 16.52 14.54 -32.66
C VAL A 171 17.20 15.14 -31.42
N LEU A 172 16.57 15.09 -30.25
CA LEU A 172 17.13 15.66 -29.02
C LEU A 172 18.48 15.03 -28.61
N LYS A 173 18.66 13.73 -28.84
CA LYS A 173 19.93 13.03 -28.60
C LYS A 173 21.01 13.41 -29.57
N ASN A 174 20.67 13.61 -30.84
CA ASN A 174 21.64 14.01 -31.86
C ASN A 174 22.18 15.42 -31.62
N ASP A 175 21.37 16.28 -31.02
CA ASP A 175 21.79 17.64 -30.61
C ASP A 175 22.62 17.64 -29.29
N ASN A 176 22.90 16.46 -28.71
CA ASN A 176 23.64 16.29 -27.45
C ASN A 176 23.05 17.12 -26.27
N LEU A 177 21.74 17.31 -26.27
CA LEU A 177 21.03 18.05 -25.23
C LEU A 177 20.47 17.08 -24.20
N ASP A 178 20.60 17.42 -22.93
CA ASP A 178 19.76 16.81 -21.90
C ASP A 178 18.31 17.22 -22.16
N TYR A 179 17.38 16.26 -22.08
CA TYR A 179 16.00 16.50 -22.39
C TYR A 179 15.05 15.97 -21.32
N THR A 180 13.92 16.63 -21.19
CA THR A 180 12.77 16.26 -20.35
C THR A 180 11.58 15.88 -21.21
N ILE A 181 10.51 15.37 -20.62
CA ILE A 181 9.24 15.12 -21.34
C ILE A 181 8.71 16.41 -21.99
N LYS A 182 8.94 17.58 -21.38
CA LYS A 182 8.55 18.87 -21.97
C LYS A 182 9.25 19.15 -23.29
N ASP A 183 10.52 18.79 -23.37
CA ASP A 183 11.29 18.97 -24.59
C ASP A 183 10.88 17.98 -25.69
N VAL A 184 10.58 16.73 -25.29
CA VAL A 184 10.00 15.72 -26.20
C VAL A 184 8.66 16.20 -26.76
N LEU A 185 7.79 16.76 -25.92
CA LEU A 185 6.52 17.31 -26.40
C LEU A 185 6.68 18.51 -27.33
N ARG A 186 7.65 19.37 -27.04
CA ARG A 186 7.97 20.53 -27.93
C ARG A 186 8.40 20.03 -29.31
N GLU A 187 9.26 19.01 -29.35
CA GLU A 187 9.73 18.41 -30.60
C GLU A 187 8.58 17.75 -31.37
N ILE A 188 7.73 16.97 -30.70
CA ILE A 188 6.53 16.36 -31.29
C ILE A 188 5.59 17.44 -31.86
N SER A 189 5.40 18.56 -31.15
CA SER A 189 4.54 19.66 -31.60
C SER A 189 5.04 20.32 -32.88
N SER A 190 6.36 20.34 -33.12
CA SER A 190 6.98 20.88 -34.31
C SER A 190 6.88 19.94 -35.55
N SER A 191 6.58 18.65 -35.31
CA SER A 191 6.39 17.65 -36.35
C SER A 191 5.25 18.01 -37.33
N HIS A 192 5.38 17.62 -38.57
CA HIS A 192 4.32 17.74 -39.58
C HIS A 192 3.28 16.61 -39.52
N SER A 193 3.41 15.66 -38.63
CA SER A 193 2.48 14.54 -38.48
C SER A 193 1.09 15.00 -38.02
N ALA A 194 0.04 14.47 -38.66
CA ALA A 194 -1.33 14.68 -38.22
C ALA A 194 -1.63 14.10 -36.81
N MET A 195 -0.85 13.11 -36.36
CA MET A 195 -1.02 12.42 -35.08
C MET A 195 -0.36 13.13 -33.89
N LYS A 196 0.37 14.22 -34.11
CA LYS A 196 1.10 14.94 -33.05
C LYS A 196 0.22 15.33 -31.85
N TRP A 197 -1.00 15.81 -32.12
CA TRP A 197 -1.92 16.22 -31.06
C TRP A 197 -2.46 15.03 -30.27
N GLY A 198 -2.57 13.84 -30.88
CA GLY A 198 -2.93 12.63 -30.18
C GLY A 198 -1.87 12.25 -29.13
N VAL A 199 -0.59 12.30 -29.51
CA VAL A 199 0.54 12.04 -28.59
C VAL A 199 0.63 13.14 -27.54
N TYR A 200 0.49 14.40 -27.94
CA TYR A 200 0.54 15.55 -27.02
C TYR A 200 -0.46 15.39 -25.88
N ASN A 201 -1.74 15.17 -26.20
CA ASN A 201 -2.81 15.05 -25.22
C ASN A 201 -2.62 13.84 -24.28
N LYS A 202 -1.95 12.78 -24.75
CA LYS A 202 -1.67 11.59 -23.94
C LYS A 202 -0.49 11.81 -22.97
N LEU A 203 0.50 12.62 -23.34
CA LEU A 203 1.68 12.92 -22.52
C LEU A 203 1.53 14.14 -21.62
N GLU A 204 0.65 15.08 -21.96
CA GLU A 204 0.41 16.33 -21.18
C GLU A 204 0.09 16.06 -19.69
N PRO A 205 -0.74 15.08 -19.31
CA PRO A 205 -1.01 14.77 -17.92
C PRO A 205 0.24 14.43 -17.10
N LEU A 206 1.27 13.85 -17.72
CA LEU A 206 2.53 13.53 -17.06
C LEU A 206 3.31 14.79 -16.68
N ILE A 207 3.25 15.82 -17.50
CA ILE A 207 3.90 17.12 -17.22
C ILE A 207 3.17 17.84 -16.09
N ASN A 208 1.84 17.83 -16.11
CA ASN A 208 1.00 18.52 -15.13
C ASN A 208 1.06 17.85 -13.74
N SER A 209 1.46 16.57 -13.68
CA SER A 209 1.57 15.83 -12.42
C SER A 209 2.78 16.21 -11.57
N GLU A 210 3.78 16.90 -12.13
CA GLU A 210 5.02 17.36 -11.49
C GLU A 210 5.85 16.30 -10.76
N PHE A 211 5.52 15.00 -10.86
CA PHE A 211 6.28 13.95 -10.19
C PHE A 211 7.60 13.61 -10.86
N LEU A 212 7.83 14.07 -12.10
CA LEU A 212 9.08 13.91 -12.84
C LEU A 212 9.97 15.15 -12.66
N SER A 213 11.25 14.93 -12.40
CA SER A 213 12.22 15.99 -12.14
C SER A 213 13.62 15.62 -12.63
N ASP A 214 14.42 16.63 -12.92
CA ASP A 214 15.87 16.51 -13.13
C ASP A 214 16.64 16.22 -11.82
N LYS A 215 16.00 16.42 -10.68
CA LYS A 215 16.52 16.16 -9.34
C LYS A 215 15.63 15.13 -8.63
N PRO A 216 15.74 13.85 -8.96
CA PRO A 216 14.93 12.82 -8.36
C PRO A 216 15.25 12.62 -6.88
N THR A 217 14.27 12.14 -6.13
CA THR A 217 14.48 11.71 -4.74
C THR A 217 15.43 10.50 -4.74
N PRO A 218 16.55 10.56 -4.02
CA PRO A 218 17.49 9.44 -3.96
C PRO A 218 16.84 8.18 -3.38
N LEU A 219 17.07 7.03 -4.00
CA LEU A 219 16.48 5.77 -3.54
C LEU A 219 16.96 5.39 -2.13
N ASN A 220 18.21 5.74 -1.79
CA ASN A 220 18.75 5.54 -0.45
C ASN A 220 18.03 6.38 0.62
N ASP A 221 17.39 7.49 0.26
CA ASP A 221 16.56 8.26 1.18
C ASP A 221 15.20 7.58 1.41
N LEU A 222 14.71 6.86 0.39
CA LEU A 222 13.43 6.17 0.44
C LEU A 222 13.52 4.79 1.11
N PHE A 223 14.66 4.11 1.00
CA PHE A 223 14.78 2.73 1.47
C PHE A 223 16.10 2.52 2.20
N MET A 224 16.09 2.84 3.49
CA MET A 224 17.25 2.73 4.37
C MET A 224 16.90 2.07 5.70
N LYS A 225 17.90 1.47 6.33
CA LYS A 225 17.74 0.78 7.62
C LYS A 225 17.10 1.68 8.68
N GLY A 226 16.12 1.14 9.39
CA GLY A 226 15.42 1.81 10.48
C GLY A 226 14.41 2.88 10.04
N ARG A 227 14.10 3.00 8.74
CA ARG A 227 13.13 3.98 8.23
C ARG A 227 11.93 3.30 7.60
N ALA A 228 10.74 3.86 7.86
CA ALA A 228 9.54 3.64 7.08
C ALA A 228 9.28 4.88 6.20
N SER A 229 9.32 4.69 4.88
CA SER A 229 8.96 5.72 3.90
C SER A 229 7.55 5.46 3.39
N ILE A 230 6.63 6.37 3.68
CA ILE A 230 5.24 6.31 3.24
C ILE A 230 5.12 7.13 1.96
N ILE A 231 4.66 6.52 0.88
CA ILE A 231 4.33 7.19 -0.36
C ILE A 231 2.83 7.45 -0.34
N ASP A 232 2.47 8.61 0.15
CA ASP A 232 1.08 9.07 0.22
C ASP A 232 0.64 9.61 -1.14
N MET A 233 -0.27 8.88 -1.76
CA MET A 233 -0.77 9.20 -3.10
C MET A 233 -2.20 9.75 -3.10
N LYS A 234 -2.67 10.24 -1.94
CA LYS A 234 -3.96 10.88 -1.83
C LYS A 234 -4.08 12.05 -2.82
N GLY A 235 -5.19 12.08 -3.56
CA GLY A 235 -5.45 13.12 -4.57
C GLY A 235 -4.73 12.92 -5.92
N ILE A 236 -3.94 11.86 -6.09
CA ILE A 236 -3.31 11.49 -7.36
C ILE A 236 -4.26 10.61 -8.18
N HIS A 237 -4.36 10.89 -9.48
CA HIS A 237 -5.16 10.07 -10.39
C HIS A 237 -4.68 8.60 -10.39
N PRO A 238 -5.57 7.59 -10.37
CA PRO A 238 -5.19 6.17 -10.30
C PRO A 238 -4.16 5.74 -11.35
N ASP A 239 -4.27 6.19 -12.60
CA ASP A 239 -3.31 5.85 -13.66
C ASP A 239 -1.90 6.36 -13.36
N VAL A 240 -1.81 7.57 -12.80
CA VAL A 240 -0.53 8.16 -12.38
C VAL A 240 0.04 7.43 -11.18
N GLN A 241 -0.80 7.02 -10.23
CA GLN A 241 -0.38 6.18 -9.11
C GLN A 241 0.29 4.89 -9.60
N GLN A 242 -0.31 4.20 -10.58
CA GLN A 242 0.23 2.95 -11.16
C GLN A 242 1.61 3.17 -11.79
N ILE A 243 1.81 4.28 -12.50
CA ILE A 243 3.08 4.64 -13.12
C ILE A 243 4.16 4.88 -12.05
N ILE A 244 3.82 5.66 -11.01
CA ILE A 244 4.73 5.94 -9.90
C ILE A 244 5.14 4.64 -9.21
N VAL A 245 4.19 3.77 -8.90
CA VAL A 245 4.44 2.48 -8.26
C VAL A 245 5.30 1.58 -9.14
N ALA A 246 4.96 1.47 -10.44
CA ALA A 246 5.73 0.67 -11.39
C ALA A 246 7.20 1.11 -11.42
N ARG A 247 7.44 2.40 -11.54
CA ARG A 247 8.79 2.95 -11.66
C ARG A 247 9.58 2.86 -10.36
N LEU A 248 8.94 3.22 -9.25
CA LEU A 248 9.56 3.20 -7.94
C LEU A 248 9.99 1.77 -7.57
N LEU A 249 9.11 0.78 -7.75
CA LEU A 249 9.39 -0.61 -7.44
C LEU A 249 10.39 -1.23 -8.41
N SER A 250 10.36 -0.87 -9.69
CA SER A 250 11.38 -1.33 -10.66
C SER A 250 12.78 -0.83 -10.26
N ASN A 251 12.90 0.45 -9.94
CA ASN A 251 14.17 1.03 -9.50
C ASN A 251 14.66 0.42 -8.18
N LEU A 252 13.74 0.21 -7.23
CA LEU A 252 14.06 -0.43 -5.96
C LEU A 252 14.56 -1.86 -6.15
N PHE A 253 13.89 -2.63 -7.00
CA PHE A 253 14.26 -4.02 -7.25
C PHE A 253 15.61 -4.14 -7.96
N GLU A 254 15.88 -3.32 -8.98
CA GLU A 254 17.19 -3.28 -9.64
C GLU A 254 18.30 -2.86 -8.67
N ALA A 255 18.07 -1.82 -7.86
CA ALA A 255 19.03 -1.41 -6.84
C ALA A 255 19.26 -2.50 -5.79
N ARG A 256 18.22 -3.29 -5.44
CA ARG A 256 18.34 -4.41 -4.52
C ARG A 256 19.14 -5.57 -5.13
N LYS A 257 18.94 -5.89 -6.41
CA LYS A 257 19.75 -6.86 -7.15
C LYS A 257 21.23 -6.46 -7.20
N ALA A 258 21.49 -5.18 -7.36
CA ALA A 258 22.84 -4.62 -7.37
C ALA A 258 23.44 -4.41 -5.96
N ASN A 259 22.74 -4.77 -4.88
CA ASN A 259 23.11 -4.53 -3.48
C ASN A 259 23.38 -3.05 -3.13
N LEU A 260 22.76 -2.12 -3.83
CA LEU A 260 22.87 -0.67 -3.58
C LEU A 260 21.98 -0.18 -2.43
N VAL A 261 20.96 -0.96 -2.07
CA VAL A 261 20.06 -0.69 -0.93
C VAL A 261 19.96 -1.92 -0.03
N PRO A 262 19.66 -1.76 1.28
CA PRO A 262 19.55 -2.89 2.20
C PRO A 262 18.35 -3.80 1.90
N PRO A 263 18.32 -5.06 2.40
CA PRO A 263 17.11 -5.88 2.36
C PRO A 263 16.00 -5.26 3.21
N GLY A 264 14.75 -5.48 2.83
CA GLY A 264 13.59 -4.92 3.53
C GLY A 264 12.27 -5.35 2.93
N MET A 265 11.20 -4.59 3.20
CA MET A 265 9.84 -4.95 2.79
C MET A 265 9.12 -3.77 2.11
N VAL A 266 8.35 -4.10 1.09
CA VAL A 266 7.40 -3.18 0.45
C VAL A 266 5.99 -3.55 0.90
N VAL A 267 5.26 -2.58 1.41
CA VAL A 267 3.84 -2.69 1.75
C VAL A 267 3.03 -2.06 0.62
N VAL A 268 2.09 -2.82 0.07
CA VAL A 268 1.23 -2.37 -1.04
C VAL A 268 -0.21 -2.40 -0.57
N GLU A 269 -0.71 -1.23 -0.16
CA GLU A 269 -2.13 -1.05 0.18
C GLU A 269 -2.98 -1.02 -1.08
N GLU A 270 -4.19 -1.56 -0.98
CA GLU A 270 -5.14 -1.71 -2.07
C GLU A 270 -4.51 -2.33 -3.34
N ALA A 271 -3.75 -3.40 -3.12
CA ALA A 271 -2.93 -4.05 -4.15
C ALA A 271 -3.70 -4.43 -5.43
N HIS A 272 -5.02 -4.59 -5.35
CA HIS A 272 -5.88 -4.82 -6.51
C HIS A 272 -5.88 -3.66 -7.53
N ASN A 273 -5.43 -2.46 -7.14
CA ASN A 273 -5.25 -1.33 -8.04
C ASN A 273 -3.92 -1.38 -8.80
N TYR A 274 -2.91 -2.09 -8.26
CA TYR A 274 -1.54 -2.11 -8.78
C TYR A 274 -1.15 -3.45 -9.44
N CYS A 275 -1.76 -4.55 -9.00
CA CYS A 275 -1.60 -5.87 -9.63
C CYS A 275 -2.95 -6.57 -9.77
N PRO A 276 -3.84 -6.06 -10.63
CA PRO A 276 -5.14 -6.70 -10.86
C PRO A 276 -4.98 -8.06 -11.54
N GLU A 277 -5.94 -8.96 -11.24
CA GLU A 277 -6.07 -10.25 -11.92
C GLU A 277 -6.24 -10.07 -13.43
N LYS A 278 -5.66 -10.96 -14.20
CA LYS A 278 -5.73 -10.94 -15.67
C LYS A 278 -7.18 -10.91 -16.15
N GLY A 279 -7.48 -9.97 -17.05
CA GLY A 279 -8.82 -9.78 -17.62
C GLY A 279 -9.64 -8.66 -16.95
N PHE A 280 -9.25 -8.13 -15.79
CA PHE A 280 -9.90 -6.95 -15.22
C PHE A 280 -9.34 -5.64 -15.78
N MET A 281 -8.03 -5.47 -15.71
CA MET A 281 -7.33 -4.26 -16.17
C MET A 281 -5.85 -4.60 -16.37
N LYS A 282 -5.21 -3.94 -17.34
CA LYS A 282 -3.75 -3.99 -17.51
C LYS A 282 -3.15 -2.78 -16.80
N THR A 283 -2.20 -2.99 -15.89
CA THR A 283 -1.51 -1.92 -15.18
C THR A 283 -0.01 -2.03 -15.41
N SER A 284 0.67 -0.89 -15.49
CA SER A 284 2.13 -0.81 -15.64
C SER A 284 2.88 -1.42 -14.44
N SER A 285 2.26 -1.43 -13.26
CA SER A 285 2.84 -1.96 -12.02
C SER A 285 2.71 -3.48 -11.83
N SER A 286 1.84 -4.16 -12.61
CA SER A 286 1.59 -5.60 -12.45
C SER A 286 2.84 -6.44 -12.70
N ASP A 287 3.62 -6.13 -13.72
CA ASP A 287 4.77 -6.97 -14.09
C ASP A 287 5.90 -6.89 -13.07
N VAL A 288 6.18 -5.70 -12.53
CA VAL A 288 7.18 -5.56 -11.47
C VAL A 288 6.75 -6.24 -10.17
N LEU A 289 5.47 -6.13 -9.78
CA LEU A 289 4.96 -6.80 -8.59
C LEU A 289 4.99 -8.33 -8.73
N ARG A 290 4.66 -8.89 -9.91
CA ARG A 290 4.84 -10.33 -10.20
C ARG A 290 6.31 -10.74 -10.11
N THR A 291 7.21 -9.93 -10.64
CA THR A 291 8.66 -10.21 -10.61
C THR A 291 9.17 -10.20 -9.16
N ILE A 292 8.81 -9.19 -8.36
CA ILE A 292 9.21 -9.15 -6.95
C ILE A 292 8.60 -10.32 -6.17
N ALA A 293 7.33 -10.68 -6.42
CA ALA A 293 6.69 -11.82 -5.78
C ALA A 293 7.40 -13.15 -6.08
N SER A 294 7.90 -13.33 -7.31
CA SER A 294 8.57 -14.57 -7.73
C SER A 294 10.06 -14.61 -7.37
N GLU A 295 10.74 -13.48 -7.39
CA GLU A 295 12.21 -13.41 -7.27
C GLU A 295 12.72 -12.63 -6.06
N GLY A 296 11.89 -11.76 -5.46
CA GLY A 296 12.27 -10.85 -4.38
C GLY A 296 12.93 -11.55 -3.20
N ARG A 297 12.47 -12.77 -2.89
CA ARG A 297 13.07 -13.63 -1.85
C ARG A 297 14.58 -13.80 -2.01
N LYS A 298 15.08 -14.00 -3.23
CA LYS A 298 16.50 -14.22 -3.53
C LYS A 298 17.35 -13.00 -3.19
N PHE A 299 16.73 -11.83 -3.24
CA PHE A 299 17.40 -10.55 -3.01
C PHE A 299 17.05 -9.92 -1.66
N GLY A 300 16.27 -10.59 -0.81
CA GLY A 300 15.86 -10.06 0.49
C GLY A 300 14.86 -8.90 0.39
N LEU A 301 14.05 -8.85 -0.66
CA LEU A 301 12.95 -7.90 -0.81
C LEU A 301 11.61 -8.61 -0.63
N GLY A 302 10.93 -8.33 0.50
CA GLY A 302 9.62 -8.87 0.84
C GLY A 302 8.49 -8.01 0.32
N LEU A 303 7.29 -8.64 0.18
CA LEU A 303 6.03 -7.96 -0.09
C LEU A 303 5.05 -8.20 1.05
N LEU A 304 4.33 -7.15 1.45
CA LEU A 304 3.10 -7.23 2.21
C LEU A 304 1.97 -6.72 1.31
N ILE A 305 1.16 -7.65 0.82
CA ILE A 305 0.03 -7.39 -0.09
C ILE A 305 -1.23 -7.20 0.73
N VAL A 306 -1.83 -6.03 0.65
CA VAL A 306 -3.01 -5.68 1.43
C VAL A 306 -4.17 -5.37 0.49
N SER A 307 -5.31 -6.06 0.65
CA SER A 307 -6.45 -5.87 -0.24
C SER A 307 -7.79 -6.18 0.41
N GLN A 308 -8.78 -5.36 0.10
CA GLN A 308 -10.19 -5.63 0.41
C GLN A 308 -10.90 -6.46 -0.67
N ARG A 309 -10.25 -6.71 -1.81
CA ARG A 309 -10.81 -7.44 -2.96
C ARG A 309 -9.85 -8.52 -3.45
N PRO A 310 -9.66 -9.61 -2.68
CA PRO A 310 -8.74 -10.71 -3.04
C PRO A 310 -8.98 -11.28 -4.45
N ALA A 311 -10.24 -11.41 -4.87
CA ALA A 311 -10.57 -11.91 -6.20
C ALA A 311 -10.09 -11.03 -7.36
N LYS A 312 -9.80 -9.76 -7.08
CA LYS A 312 -9.27 -8.81 -8.06
C LYS A 312 -7.74 -8.69 -8.05
N VAL A 313 -7.05 -9.30 -7.10
CA VAL A 313 -5.58 -9.34 -7.05
C VAL A 313 -5.06 -10.49 -7.91
N ASP A 314 -3.94 -10.26 -8.58
CA ASP A 314 -3.27 -11.28 -9.40
C ASP A 314 -2.98 -12.55 -8.60
N LYS A 315 -3.43 -13.69 -9.11
CA LYS A 315 -3.31 -15.00 -8.44
C LYS A 315 -1.86 -15.41 -8.24
N ASN A 316 -0.98 -15.06 -9.20
CA ASN A 316 0.43 -15.42 -9.08
C ASN A 316 1.09 -14.65 -7.94
N VAL A 317 0.68 -13.39 -7.70
CA VAL A 317 1.18 -12.61 -6.57
C VAL A 317 0.64 -13.17 -5.26
N LEU A 318 -0.67 -13.43 -5.15
CA LEU A 318 -1.27 -13.99 -3.93
C LEU A 318 -0.71 -15.37 -3.57
N SER A 319 -0.49 -16.25 -4.55
CA SER A 319 0.07 -17.58 -4.31
C SER A 319 1.52 -17.58 -3.82
N GLN A 320 2.24 -16.49 -4.00
CA GLN A 320 3.59 -16.31 -3.44
C GLN A 320 3.58 -15.77 -2.01
N CYS A 321 2.43 -15.25 -1.54
CA CYS A 321 2.25 -14.82 -0.15
C CYS A 321 1.96 -16.05 0.72
N ASN A 322 3.02 -16.70 1.19
CA ASN A 322 2.89 -17.95 1.96
C ASN A 322 2.36 -17.71 3.38
N THR A 323 2.55 -16.50 3.93
CA THR A 323 1.90 -16.08 5.17
C THR A 323 0.66 -15.27 4.82
N GLN A 324 -0.50 -15.67 5.33
CA GLN A 324 -1.76 -14.97 5.07
C GLN A 324 -2.48 -14.66 6.38
N ILE A 325 -2.93 -13.44 6.51
CA ILE A 325 -3.78 -12.96 7.60
C ILE A 325 -5.13 -12.62 6.98
N ILE A 326 -6.13 -13.44 7.25
CA ILE A 326 -7.44 -13.33 6.65
C ILE A 326 -8.41 -12.88 7.72
N MET A 327 -8.92 -11.68 7.59
CA MET A 327 -9.96 -11.14 8.44
C MET A 327 -11.33 -11.40 7.81
N ARG A 328 -12.40 -10.84 8.35
CA ARG A 328 -13.76 -11.06 7.82
C ARG A 328 -13.85 -10.71 6.33
N VAL A 329 -14.31 -11.66 5.53
CA VAL A 329 -14.65 -11.53 4.12
C VAL A 329 -16.00 -12.22 3.89
N THR A 330 -16.94 -11.54 3.25
CA THR A 330 -18.30 -12.06 3.02
C THR A 330 -18.61 -12.33 1.54
N ASN A 331 -17.87 -11.70 0.62
CA ASN A 331 -18.10 -11.87 -0.81
C ASN A 331 -17.67 -13.28 -1.27
N PRO A 332 -18.55 -14.07 -1.92
CA PRO A 332 -18.24 -15.44 -2.33
C PRO A 332 -17.06 -15.55 -3.31
N ASN A 333 -16.86 -14.56 -4.20
CA ASN A 333 -15.76 -14.57 -5.15
C ASN A 333 -14.43 -14.34 -4.45
N ASP A 334 -14.41 -13.44 -3.47
CA ASP A 334 -13.23 -13.15 -2.67
C ASP A 334 -12.85 -14.35 -1.80
N ILE A 335 -13.83 -15.02 -1.18
CA ILE A 335 -13.61 -16.27 -0.43
C ILE A 335 -13.02 -17.35 -1.34
N ARG A 336 -13.59 -17.56 -2.53
CA ARG A 336 -13.04 -18.53 -3.50
C ARG A 336 -11.61 -18.20 -3.94
N ALA A 337 -11.24 -16.92 -4.03
CA ALA A 337 -9.88 -16.52 -4.37
C ALA A 337 -8.93 -16.85 -3.21
N ILE A 338 -9.34 -16.60 -1.97
CA ILE A 338 -8.59 -16.94 -0.77
C ILE A 338 -8.39 -18.45 -0.67
N THR A 339 -9.46 -19.23 -0.73
CA THR A 339 -9.39 -20.69 -0.57
C THR A 339 -8.57 -21.38 -1.67
N LYS A 340 -8.56 -20.82 -2.89
CA LYS A 340 -7.68 -21.29 -3.97
C LYS A 340 -6.20 -20.96 -3.76
N SER A 341 -5.88 -19.92 -2.99
CA SER A 341 -4.50 -19.55 -2.68
C SER A 341 -3.93 -20.32 -1.49
N LEU A 342 -4.80 -20.98 -0.73
CA LEU A 342 -4.48 -21.75 0.46
C LEU A 342 -4.70 -23.24 0.20
N GLU A 343 -3.66 -24.03 0.31
CA GLU A 343 -3.78 -25.49 0.22
C GLU A 343 -4.43 -26.05 1.50
N GLY A 344 -5.52 -26.83 1.35
CA GLY A 344 -6.10 -27.60 2.46
C GLY A 344 -7.11 -26.89 3.37
N ILE A 345 -7.74 -25.81 2.93
CA ILE A 345 -8.85 -25.18 3.65
C ILE A 345 -10.14 -25.99 3.43
N SER A 346 -10.80 -26.35 4.54
CA SER A 346 -12.11 -27.00 4.53
C SER A 346 -13.24 -26.00 4.31
N SER A 347 -14.41 -26.49 3.86
CA SER A 347 -15.62 -25.67 3.73
C SER A 347 -16.10 -25.05 5.06
N GLU A 348 -15.73 -25.64 6.19
CA GLU A 348 -16.02 -25.14 7.52
C GLU A 348 -15.27 -23.84 7.80
N LEU A 349 -13.97 -23.76 7.42
CA LEU A 349 -13.18 -22.54 7.56
C LEU A 349 -13.70 -21.39 6.68
N GLU A 350 -14.31 -21.67 5.53
CA GLU A 350 -14.96 -20.64 4.71
C GLU A 350 -16.12 -19.96 5.46
N GLU A 351 -16.91 -20.74 6.19
CA GLU A 351 -18.03 -20.20 6.98
C GLU A 351 -17.52 -19.42 8.22
N GLU A 352 -16.41 -19.84 8.81
CA GLU A 352 -15.77 -19.12 9.90
C GLU A 352 -15.24 -17.76 9.45
N ILE A 353 -14.57 -17.67 8.30
CA ILE A 353 -14.06 -16.41 7.73
C ILE A 353 -15.18 -15.36 7.59
N LYS A 354 -16.39 -15.79 7.19
CA LYS A 354 -17.54 -14.89 7.05
C LYS A 354 -18.00 -14.27 8.38
N ARG A 355 -17.76 -14.97 9.49
CA ARG A 355 -18.28 -14.64 10.82
C ARG A 355 -17.24 -14.04 11.75
N LEU A 356 -15.97 -13.89 11.31
CA LEU A 356 -14.91 -13.33 12.12
C LEU A 356 -15.32 -11.96 12.67
N PRO A 357 -15.19 -11.73 13.99
CA PRO A 357 -15.40 -10.41 14.56
C PRO A 357 -14.28 -9.44 14.16
N PRO A 358 -14.50 -8.13 14.25
CA PRO A 358 -13.44 -7.15 14.05
C PRO A 358 -12.24 -7.41 14.96
N GLY A 359 -11.01 -7.29 14.44
CA GLY A 359 -9.79 -7.53 15.20
C GLY A 359 -9.39 -9.01 15.36
N VAL A 360 -10.21 -9.94 14.87
CA VAL A 360 -9.86 -11.36 14.81
C VAL A 360 -9.56 -11.77 13.36
N ALA A 361 -8.53 -12.57 13.18
CA ALA A 361 -8.08 -13.05 11.88
C ALA A 361 -7.78 -14.55 11.89
N LEU A 362 -7.99 -15.21 10.77
CA LEU A 362 -7.42 -16.51 10.49
C LEU A 362 -5.96 -16.30 10.05
N PHE A 363 -5.03 -16.83 10.83
CA PHE A 363 -3.60 -16.75 10.54
C PHE A 363 -3.11 -18.07 9.96
N VAL A 364 -2.53 -18.00 8.76
CA VAL A 364 -1.97 -19.12 8.03
C VAL A 364 -0.50 -18.83 7.73
N SER A 365 0.37 -19.74 8.07
CA SER A 365 1.80 -19.65 7.77
C SER A 365 2.36 -21.05 7.56
N PRO A 366 3.33 -21.26 6.65
CA PRO A 366 3.96 -22.54 6.46
C PRO A 366 4.79 -23.02 7.67
N ASP A 367 4.98 -22.16 8.65
CA ASP A 367 5.72 -22.47 9.88
C ASP A 367 4.83 -23.05 10.97
N ILE A 368 3.52 -22.96 10.80
CA ILE A 368 2.52 -23.57 11.68
C ILE A 368 1.74 -24.65 10.92
N PRO A 369 1.58 -25.84 11.51
CA PRO A 369 0.97 -26.98 10.81
C PRO A 369 -0.52 -26.81 10.53
N ARG A 370 -1.18 -25.86 11.17
CA ARG A 370 -2.63 -25.58 11.01
C ARG A 370 -2.90 -24.09 11.09
N ALA A 371 -3.90 -23.63 10.35
CA ALA A 371 -4.43 -22.30 10.53
C ALA A 371 -4.91 -22.07 11.97
N VAL A 372 -4.65 -20.91 12.55
CA VAL A 372 -5.05 -20.54 13.90
C VAL A 372 -5.85 -19.26 13.90
N MET A 373 -6.78 -19.12 14.85
CA MET A 373 -7.48 -17.85 15.08
C MET A 373 -6.59 -16.93 15.90
N LEU A 374 -6.35 -15.73 15.39
CA LEU A 374 -5.50 -14.71 15.97
C LEU A 374 -6.34 -13.52 16.41
N GLN A 375 -6.34 -13.17 17.67
CA GLN A 375 -6.79 -11.87 18.13
C GLN A 375 -5.63 -10.88 17.94
N VAL A 376 -5.76 -10.00 16.96
CA VAL A 376 -4.71 -9.02 16.63
C VAL A 376 -4.49 -8.07 17.81
N ARG A 377 -3.22 -7.84 18.20
CA ARG A 377 -2.88 -6.93 19.28
C ARG A 377 -3.24 -5.47 18.97
N VAL A 378 -3.36 -4.68 19.99
CA VAL A 378 -3.48 -3.24 19.83
C VAL A 378 -2.22 -2.64 19.21
N ARG A 379 -2.40 -1.55 18.46
CA ARG A 379 -1.29 -0.79 17.88
C ARG A 379 -0.55 -0.03 18.98
N LYS A 380 0.77 0.11 18.81
CA LYS A 380 1.61 1.05 19.57
C LYS A 380 1.34 2.49 19.12
N SER A 381 1.13 2.67 17.82
CA SER A 381 0.87 3.97 17.19
C SER A 381 -0.62 4.23 16.99
N LYS A 382 -0.98 5.50 16.87
CA LYS A 382 -2.33 5.97 16.64
C LYS A 382 -2.95 5.43 15.36
N HIS A 383 -4.26 5.15 15.37
CA HIS A 383 -4.98 4.76 14.17
C HIS A 383 -5.43 6.00 13.37
N GLY A 384 -4.97 6.12 12.11
CA GLY A 384 -5.29 7.27 11.25
C GLY A 384 -6.55 7.13 10.39
N GLY A 385 -7.14 5.92 10.33
CA GLY A 385 -8.26 5.58 9.45
C GLY A 385 -9.66 5.76 10.08
N SER A 386 -9.83 6.61 11.09
CA SER A 386 -11.16 6.89 11.62
C SER A 386 -12.01 7.62 10.57
N ALA A 387 -13.21 7.10 10.30
CA ALA A 387 -14.21 7.85 9.55
C ALA A 387 -14.47 9.16 10.32
N LYS A 388 -14.39 10.31 9.64
CA LYS A 388 -14.82 11.58 10.24
C LYS A 388 -16.30 11.43 10.58
N ASP A 389 -16.65 11.71 11.83
CA ASP A 389 -18.05 11.76 12.22
C ASP A 389 -18.70 12.93 11.49
N ILE A 390 -19.82 12.66 10.81
CA ILE A 390 -20.55 13.71 10.02
C ILE A 390 -21.06 14.82 10.94
N TYR A 391 -21.17 14.54 12.22
CA TYR A 391 -21.63 15.50 13.23
C TYR A 391 -20.51 16.29 13.91
N ASP A 392 -19.23 15.92 13.70
CA ASP A 392 -18.05 16.62 14.27
C ASP A 392 -17.52 17.75 13.40
N GLU A 393 -18.10 18.00 12.25
CA GLU A 393 -17.84 19.24 11.54
C GLU A 393 -18.54 20.37 12.30
N ALA A 394 -17.77 21.13 13.09
CA ALA A 394 -18.22 22.40 13.63
C ALA A 394 -18.84 23.23 12.49
N PRO A 395 -19.98 23.93 12.74
CA PRO A 395 -20.56 24.81 11.73
C PRO A 395 -19.44 25.71 11.20
N LEU A 396 -19.38 25.87 9.89
CA LEU A 396 -18.42 26.73 9.20
C LEU A 396 -18.56 28.15 9.71
N GLU A 397 -18.00 28.48 10.86
CA GLU A 397 -17.85 29.90 11.31
C GLU A 397 -17.03 30.73 10.32
N GLU A 398 -16.32 30.07 9.38
CA GLU A 398 -15.55 30.74 8.33
C GLU A 398 -16.41 31.28 7.16
N GLU A 399 -17.66 30.82 6.96
CA GLU A 399 -18.51 31.38 5.90
C GLU A 399 -18.94 32.81 6.19
N GLU A 400 -19.14 33.18 7.45
CA GLU A 400 -19.49 34.56 7.81
C GLU A 400 -18.31 35.52 7.60
N GLU A 401 -17.09 35.14 7.94
CA GLU A 401 -15.90 35.97 7.70
C GLU A 401 -15.57 36.10 6.19
N ILE A 402 -15.79 35.08 5.39
CA ILE A 402 -15.61 35.14 3.94
C ILE A 402 -16.68 36.02 3.28
N ILE A 403 -17.91 35.93 3.76
CA ILE A 403 -19.01 36.76 3.27
C ILE A 403 -18.76 38.26 3.61
N GLU A 404 -18.32 38.56 4.84
CA GLU A 404 -17.97 39.93 5.25
C GLU A 404 -16.75 40.50 4.49
N GLN A 405 -15.74 39.67 4.17
CA GLN A 405 -14.58 40.07 3.38
C GLN A 405 -14.91 40.29 1.90
N VAL A 406 -15.90 39.59 1.34
CA VAL A 406 -16.36 39.76 -0.05
C VAL A 406 -17.29 40.97 -0.18
N GLU A 407 -18.12 41.27 0.80
CA GLU A 407 -18.98 42.45 0.81
C GLU A 407 -18.18 43.73 1.01
N ASN A 408 -17.13 43.73 1.82
CA ASN A 408 -16.26 44.90 2.04
C ASN A 408 -15.34 45.23 0.86
N LYS A 409 -15.13 44.35 -0.12
CA LYS A 409 -14.31 44.62 -1.32
C LYS A 409 -15.08 45.14 -2.55
N GLY A 410 -16.38 45.37 -2.45
CA GLY A 410 -17.14 46.21 -3.41
C GLY A 410 -17.24 45.74 -4.88
N GLN A 411 -16.84 44.49 -5.22
CA GLN A 411 -16.84 43.97 -6.60
C GLN A 411 -17.47 42.57 -6.81
N GLY A 412 -18.19 42.04 -5.84
CA GLY A 412 -18.67 40.65 -5.86
C GLY A 412 -20.12 40.39 -6.28
N GLY A 413 -20.95 41.40 -6.43
CA GLY A 413 -22.41 41.24 -6.59
C GLY A 413 -22.91 40.52 -7.86
N SER A 414 -22.09 40.41 -8.90
CA SER A 414 -22.46 39.79 -10.19
C SER A 414 -22.12 38.29 -10.25
N LEU A 415 -21.06 37.85 -9.57
CA LEU A 415 -20.61 36.45 -9.62
C LEU A 415 -21.44 35.54 -8.70
N PHE A 416 -21.83 36.06 -7.53
CA PHE A 416 -22.63 35.31 -6.55
C PHE A 416 -24.05 35.01 -7.06
N ARG A 417 -24.68 35.96 -7.78
CA ARG A 417 -25.99 35.71 -8.41
C ARG A 417 -25.97 34.70 -9.56
N LYS A 418 -24.81 34.47 -10.19
CA LYS A 418 -24.64 33.48 -11.27
C LYS A 418 -24.41 32.05 -10.75
N LEU A 419 -23.85 31.88 -9.56
CA LEU A 419 -23.50 30.60 -9.01
C LEU A 419 -24.60 29.99 -8.11
N PHE A 420 -25.37 30.79 -7.40
CA PHE A 420 -26.30 30.29 -6.38
C PHE A 420 -27.79 30.60 -6.64
N GLY A 421 -28.18 31.17 -7.80
CA GLY A 421 -29.57 31.31 -8.24
C GLY A 421 -30.53 31.91 -7.19
N LYS A 422 -31.39 32.81 -7.57
CA LYS A 422 -32.42 33.38 -6.68
C LYS A 422 -33.16 32.31 -5.89
N ARG A 423 -33.17 32.41 -4.59
CA ARG A 423 -34.31 32.09 -3.77
C ARG A 423 -35.13 33.33 -3.53
#